data_762d18afba8f4980567b5bf5a6d1140a
#
_entry.id   762d18afba8f4980567b5bf5a6d1140a
#
_cell.length_a   1.000
_cell.length_b   1.000
_cell.length_c   1.000
_cell.angle_alpha   90.00
_cell.angle_beta   90.00
_cell.angle_gamma   90.00
#
_symmetry.space_group_name_H-M   'P 1'
#
loop_
_entity.id
_entity.type
_entity.pdbx_description
1 polymer ?
#
loop_
_entity_poly.entity_id
_entity_poly.type
_entity_poly.pdbx_seq_one_letter_code
_entity_poly.pdbx_strand_id
1 'polypeptide(L)'
;VVVVGSAVGALLAGGDGDARRARTGTAVRPVPTTPNPPAATVAATRLPCRDRLTPAEPLRLWVAGDSIAWSVGTGLGTRAAATGVVAPVYESRVGSGLGSPGAFDWPQRIRQELSRLDPEVVVFVMGTNDWGLPQATPLDAAGRPAWRAAYAERVRAVADAVTAGGRTLYWVGPPVLRDPRQETGGKEVAAVIREVVADVPGAVFVDAHDLLDTDDGRYTPTVVVAGRSLTVRTADGVHLTPEGAGFLGDALFARLDAQCGLRARAVSGV
;
A
#
# COMPACT_ATOMS: atom_id res chain seq x y z
N VAL A 1 -14.48 40.83 -21.96
CA VAL A 1 -14.24 42.27 -21.62
C VAL A 1 -15.19 42.64 -20.49
N VAL A 2 -14.74 42.81 -19.32
CA VAL A 2 -14.89 43.95 -18.40
C VAL A 2 -14.20 43.54 -17.08
N VAL A 3 -13.17 44.30 -16.78
CA VAL A 3 -12.44 44.35 -15.52
C VAL A 3 -13.16 45.38 -14.64
N VAL A 4 -13.43 45.09 -13.37
CA VAL A 4 -13.58 46.13 -12.35
C VAL A 4 -12.85 45.66 -11.09
N GLY A 5 -11.75 46.37 -10.81
CA GLY A 5 -11.10 46.35 -9.52
C GLY A 5 -11.73 47.34 -8.54
N SER A 6 -11.60 47.06 -7.26
CA SER A 6 -11.64 48.08 -6.21
C SER A 6 -10.80 47.63 -5.02
N ALA A 7 -9.77 48.44 -4.77
CA ALA A 7 -8.98 48.45 -3.56
C ALA A 7 -9.65 49.33 -2.46
N VAL A 8 -9.06 49.23 -1.27
CA VAL A 8 -9.07 50.14 -0.09
C VAL A 8 -9.66 49.43 1.16
N GLY A 9 -8.84 49.24 2.15
CA GLY A 9 -8.59 50.00 3.31
C GLY A 9 -7.81 49.23 4.37
N ALA A 10 -6.64 49.69 4.70
CA ALA A 10 -5.87 49.29 5.86
C ALA A 10 -6.47 49.87 7.14
N LEU A 11 -6.55 49.11 8.20
CA LEU A 11 -6.60 49.61 9.58
C LEU A 11 -5.61 48.80 10.43
N LEU A 12 -4.63 49.52 10.95
CA LEU A 12 -3.68 49.08 11.96
C LEU A 12 -4.38 49.07 13.34
N ALA A 13 -4.32 47.96 14.05
CA ALA A 13 -4.42 47.94 15.50
C ALA A 13 -3.54 46.87 16.05
N GLY A 14 -2.55 47.28 16.85
CA GLY A 14 -1.61 46.38 17.50
C GLY A 14 -2.28 45.60 18.64
N GLY A 15 -1.76 44.44 18.92
CA GLY A 15 -2.09 43.59 20.05
C GLY A 15 -1.01 42.56 20.20
N ASP A 16 -0.10 42.73 21.17
CA ASP A 16 0.81 41.74 21.66
C ASP A 16 0.06 40.48 22.04
N GLY A 17 0.43 39.37 21.47
CA GLY A 17 -0.15 38.06 21.74
C GLY A 17 0.81 36.94 21.39
N ASP A 18 1.57 36.49 22.38
CA ASP A 18 2.23 35.21 22.57
C ASP A 18 2.30 34.29 21.34
N ALA A 19 3.42 34.33 20.66
CA ALA A 19 3.80 33.31 19.67
C ALA A 19 4.08 31.98 20.37
N ARG A 20 3.03 31.21 20.66
CA ARG A 20 3.18 29.76 20.89
C ARG A 20 3.73 29.14 19.62
N ARG A 21 5.05 28.93 19.64
CA ARG A 21 5.72 28.04 18.66
C ARG A 21 5.03 26.68 18.75
N ALA A 22 4.21 26.38 17.75
CA ALA A 22 3.83 25.01 17.47
C ALA A 22 5.11 24.24 17.16
N ARG A 23 5.56 23.45 18.10
CA ARG A 23 6.59 22.43 17.84
C ARG A 23 5.90 21.39 16.97
N THR A 24 6.11 21.44 15.67
CA THR A 24 5.87 20.34 14.76
C THR A 24 6.84 19.25 15.16
N GLY A 25 6.32 18.27 15.89
CA GLY A 25 7.11 17.08 16.26
C GLY A 25 7.44 16.31 14.98
N THR A 26 8.67 16.45 14.52
CA THR A 26 9.19 15.62 13.43
C THR A 26 9.49 14.26 14.05
N ALA A 27 8.62 13.28 13.80
CA ALA A 27 8.85 11.92 14.23
C ALA A 27 10.06 11.35 13.47
N VAL A 28 11.12 11.05 14.21
CA VAL A 28 12.35 10.42 13.69
C VAL A 28 12.12 8.91 13.76
N ARG A 29 11.74 8.29 12.63
CA ARG A 29 11.70 6.84 12.54
C ARG A 29 12.96 6.37 11.82
N PRO A 30 13.85 5.58 12.45
CA PRO A 30 14.92 4.90 11.73
C PRO A 30 14.27 3.90 10.77
N VAL A 31 14.69 3.92 9.51
CA VAL A 31 14.38 2.80 8.60
C VAL A 31 14.95 1.56 9.26
N PRO A 32 14.15 0.53 9.54
CA PRO A 32 14.68 -0.70 10.09
C PRO A 32 15.67 -1.26 9.10
N THR A 33 16.94 -1.22 9.42
CA THR A 33 18.01 -1.87 8.66
C THR A 33 17.94 -3.39 8.82
N THR A 34 17.10 -3.85 9.75
CA THR A 34 16.69 -5.26 9.89
C THR A 34 15.19 -5.28 10.17
N PRO A 35 14.40 -6.11 9.47
CA PRO A 35 13.00 -6.30 9.85
C PRO A 35 12.98 -6.90 11.25
N ASN A 36 12.45 -6.15 12.22
CA ASN A 36 12.11 -6.72 13.51
C ASN A 36 10.96 -7.69 13.26
N PRO A 37 11.11 -9.00 13.45
CA PRO A 37 10.01 -9.91 13.26
C PRO A 37 8.95 -9.61 14.34
N PRO A 38 7.67 -9.43 13.98
CA PRO A 38 6.63 -9.43 14.98
C PRO A 38 6.65 -10.79 15.67
N ALA A 39 6.62 -10.78 16.99
CA ALA A 39 6.48 -11.96 17.79
C ALA A 39 5.08 -12.56 17.60
N ALA A 40 4.95 -13.43 16.64
CA ALA A 40 3.98 -14.52 16.56
C ALA A 40 4.37 -15.37 15.35
N THR A 41 5.10 -16.42 15.62
CA THR A 41 5.53 -17.42 14.66
C THR A 41 4.32 -18.25 14.22
N VAL A 42 3.58 -17.77 13.25
CA VAL A 42 3.05 -18.69 12.25
C VAL A 42 4.20 -18.82 11.26
N ALA A 43 4.78 -19.99 11.17
CA ALA A 43 5.73 -20.30 10.13
C ALA A 43 5.02 -20.08 8.79
N ALA A 44 5.10 -18.87 8.28
CA ALA A 44 4.71 -18.56 6.92
C ALA A 44 5.56 -19.51 6.08
N THR A 45 4.93 -20.54 5.52
CA THR A 45 5.57 -21.44 4.60
C THR A 45 6.09 -20.56 3.48
N ARG A 46 7.39 -20.29 3.51
CA ARG A 46 8.07 -19.52 2.46
C ARG A 46 7.76 -20.26 1.17
N LEU A 47 6.96 -19.65 0.30
CA LEU A 47 6.87 -20.12 -1.06
C LEU A 47 8.23 -19.82 -1.68
N PRO A 48 9.01 -20.82 -2.07
CA PRO A 48 10.35 -20.60 -2.56
C PRO A 48 10.27 -19.89 -3.90
N CYS A 49 11.00 -18.80 -4.05
CA CYS A 49 11.30 -18.31 -5.38
C CYS A 49 12.12 -19.38 -6.11
N ARG A 50 12.03 -19.44 -7.44
CA ARG A 50 12.84 -20.37 -8.23
C ARG A 50 14.31 -20.28 -7.84
N ASP A 51 15.02 -21.40 -7.79
CA ASP A 51 16.42 -21.45 -7.41
C ASP A 51 17.31 -20.63 -8.35
N ARG A 52 16.90 -20.50 -9.62
CA ARG A 52 17.65 -19.76 -10.62
C ARG A 52 16.78 -18.69 -11.25
N LEU A 53 17.21 -17.44 -11.10
CA LEU A 53 16.69 -16.27 -11.82
C LEU A 53 17.80 -15.71 -12.71
N THR A 54 17.48 -15.40 -13.95
CA THR A 54 18.42 -14.83 -14.94
C THR A 54 17.70 -13.76 -15.76
N PRO A 55 18.42 -12.89 -16.50
CA PRO A 55 17.77 -11.96 -17.42
C PRO A 55 16.91 -12.62 -18.50
N ALA A 56 17.25 -13.84 -18.92
CA ALA A 56 16.46 -14.62 -19.89
C ALA A 56 15.23 -15.27 -19.25
N GLU A 57 15.32 -15.58 -17.97
CA GLU A 57 14.25 -16.20 -17.18
C GLU A 57 14.05 -15.42 -15.87
N PRO A 58 13.57 -14.16 -15.94
CA PRO A 58 13.41 -13.32 -14.78
C PRO A 58 12.24 -13.76 -13.91
N LEU A 59 12.21 -13.32 -12.64
CA LEU A 59 11.05 -13.42 -11.77
C LEU A 59 9.89 -12.61 -12.37
N ARG A 60 8.76 -13.24 -12.63
CA ARG A 60 7.57 -12.57 -13.14
C ARG A 60 6.82 -11.93 -11.97
N LEU A 61 6.89 -10.61 -11.88
CA LEU A 61 6.26 -9.79 -10.85
C LEU A 61 5.08 -9.02 -11.44
N TRP A 62 3.89 -9.18 -10.86
CA TRP A 62 2.73 -8.37 -11.20
C TRP A 62 2.32 -7.48 -10.03
N VAL A 63 2.29 -6.17 -10.25
CA VAL A 63 1.77 -5.17 -9.29
C VAL A 63 0.43 -4.67 -9.79
N ALA A 64 -0.62 -4.90 -9.02
CA ALA A 64 -1.99 -4.54 -9.41
C ALA A 64 -2.76 -3.90 -8.26
N GLY A 65 -3.82 -3.16 -8.58
CA GLY A 65 -4.70 -2.59 -7.58
C GLY A 65 -5.32 -1.25 -7.94
N ASP A 66 -5.68 -0.49 -6.91
CA ASP A 66 -6.29 0.84 -7.03
C ASP A 66 -5.28 1.92 -7.47
N SER A 67 -5.57 3.20 -7.24
CA SER A 67 -4.67 4.30 -7.61
C SER A 67 -3.31 4.26 -6.90
N ILE A 68 -3.23 3.72 -5.68
CA ILE A 68 -1.97 3.59 -4.95
C ILE A 68 -1.06 2.54 -5.61
N ALA A 69 -1.63 1.54 -6.31
CA ALA A 69 -0.85 0.54 -7.05
C ALA A 69 0.07 1.16 -8.11
N TRP A 70 -0.32 2.31 -8.68
CA TRP A 70 0.56 3.05 -9.60
C TRP A 70 1.86 3.49 -8.91
N SER A 71 1.74 4.09 -7.72
CA SER A 71 2.89 4.53 -6.93
C SER A 71 3.76 3.35 -6.50
N VAL A 72 3.13 2.28 -6.00
CA VAL A 72 3.83 1.04 -5.63
C VAL A 72 4.54 0.42 -6.83
N GLY A 73 3.85 0.33 -7.97
CA GLY A 73 4.41 -0.19 -9.21
C GLY A 73 5.66 0.57 -9.64
N THR A 74 5.60 1.90 -9.67
CA THR A 74 6.75 2.73 -10.04
C THR A 74 7.89 2.63 -9.04
N GLY A 75 7.63 2.65 -7.73
CA GLY A 75 8.64 2.56 -6.69
C GLY A 75 9.30 1.19 -6.62
N LEU A 76 8.52 0.14 -6.38
CA LEU A 76 9.00 -1.25 -6.30
C LEU A 76 9.59 -1.71 -7.63
N GLY A 77 8.90 -1.43 -8.73
CA GLY A 77 9.30 -1.94 -10.03
C GLY A 77 10.61 -1.38 -10.52
N THR A 78 10.89 -0.11 -10.28
CA THR A 78 12.21 0.48 -10.60
C THR A 78 13.32 -0.27 -9.85
N ARG A 79 13.14 -0.56 -8.56
CA ARG A 79 14.11 -1.31 -7.75
C ARG A 79 14.26 -2.74 -8.23
N ALA A 80 13.13 -3.41 -8.52
CA ALA A 80 13.12 -4.80 -8.95
C ALA A 80 13.76 -4.95 -10.34
N ALA A 81 13.39 -4.10 -11.31
CA ALA A 81 13.96 -4.13 -12.66
C ALA A 81 15.46 -3.86 -12.66
N ALA A 82 15.97 -2.98 -11.78
CA ALA A 82 17.40 -2.68 -11.66
C ALA A 82 18.26 -3.89 -11.27
N THR A 83 17.67 -4.99 -10.79
CA THR A 83 18.41 -6.23 -10.54
C THR A 83 18.71 -7.02 -11.81
N GLY A 84 18.06 -6.72 -12.92
CA GLY A 84 18.17 -7.44 -14.18
C GLY A 84 17.54 -8.86 -14.17
N VAL A 85 17.02 -9.31 -13.02
CA VAL A 85 16.44 -10.66 -12.85
C VAL A 85 14.96 -10.64 -12.45
N VAL A 86 14.30 -9.50 -12.56
CA VAL A 86 12.86 -9.34 -12.32
C VAL A 86 12.20 -8.67 -13.52
N ALA A 87 11.09 -9.21 -13.99
CA ALA A 87 10.23 -8.62 -15.02
C ALA A 87 8.94 -8.10 -14.40
N PRO A 88 8.86 -6.82 -14.02
CA PRO A 88 7.66 -6.25 -13.42
C PRO A 88 6.63 -5.84 -14.47
N VAL A 89 5.35 -6.15 -14.20
CA VAL A 89 4.18 -5.68 -14.95
C VAL A 89 3.26 -4.93 -14.01
N TYR A 90 2.64 -3.87 -14.47
CA TYR A 90 1.79 -3.00 -13.64
C TYR A 90 0.38 -2.88 -14.18
N GLU A 91 -0.59 -2.84 -13.27
CA GLU A 91 -1.97 -2.50 -13.55
C GLU A 91 -2.56 -1.67 -12.42
N SER A 92 -3.05 -0.47 -12.72
CA SER A 92 -3.75 0.39 -11.77
C SER A 92 -5.13 0.75 -12.29
N ARG A 93 -6.14 0.66 -11.43
CA ARG A 93 -7.52 1.07 -11.70
C ARG A 93 -7.93 2.12 -10.67
N VAL A 94 -7.76 3.38 -11.05
CA VAL A 94 -8.06 4.53 -10.18
C VAL A 94 -9.51 4.47 -9.70
N GLY A 95 -9.70 4.67 -8.39
CA GLY A 95 -11.03 4.67 -7.76
C GLY A 95 -11.69 3.29 -7.60
N SER A 96 -11.03 2.21 -8.01
CA SER A 96 -11.56 0.86 -7.81
C SER A 96 -11.40 0.38 -6.37
N GLY A 97 -12.26 -0.55 -5.98
CA GLY A 97 -12.25 -1.24 -4.69
C GLY A 97 -12.86 -2.62 -4.81
N LEU A 98 -12.75 -3.43 -3.78
CA LEU A 98 -13.42 -4.73 -3.72
C LEU A 98 -14.90 -4.60 -3.33
N GLY A 99 -15.25 -3.54 -2.63
CA GLY A 99 -16.62 -3.30 -2.17
C GLY A 99 -17.62 -2.95 -3.27
N SER A 100 -17.15 -2.56 -4.44
CA SER A 100 -17.98 -2.10 -5.56
C SER A 100 -17.74 -2.91 -6.84
N PRO A 101 -18.09 -4.20 -6.87
CA PRO A 101 -17.80 -5.09 -8.01
C PRO A 101 -18.50 -4.67 -9.32
N GLY A 102 -19.61 -3.94 -9.22
CA GLY A 102 -20.30 -3.40 -10.40
C GLY A 102 -19.50 -2.32 -11.12
N ALA A 103 -18.57 -1.65 -10.44
CA ALA A 103 -17.66 -0.68 -11.03
C ALA A 103 -16.43 -1.36 -11.67
N PHE A 104 -15.85 -2.34 -10.96
CA PHE A 104 -14.72 -3.16 -11.46
C PHE A 104 -14.62 -4.47 -10.68
N ASP A 105 -14.66 -5.60 -11.34
CA ASP A 105 -14.58 -6.94 -10.73
C ASP A 105 -13.13 -7.40 -10.64
N TRP A 106 -12.46 -7.06 -9.54
CA TRP A 106 -11.08 -7.49 -9.27
C TRP A 106 -10.91 -9.01 -9.20
N PRO A 107 -11.78 -9.80 -8.53
CA PRO A 107 -11.68 -11.26 -8.55
C PRO A 107 -11.70 -11.85 -9.96
N GLN A 108 -12.55 -11.34 -10.85
CA GLN A 108 -12.59 -11.76 -12.25
C GLN A 108 -11.31 -11.34 -12.98
N ARG A 109 -10.91 -10.08 -12.82
CA ARG A 109 -9.70 -9.54 -13.47
C ARG A 109 -8.44 -10.30 -13.08
N ILE A 110 -8.29 -10.61 -11.79
CA ILE A 110 -7.16 -11.38 -11.30
C ILE A 110 -7.09 -12.75 -11.99
N ARG A 111 -8.20 -13.51 -12.06
CA ARG A 111 -8.21 -14.81 -12.74
C ARG A 111 -7.78 -14.71 -14.21
N GLN A 112 -8.22 -13.67 -14.92
CA GLN A 112 -7.83 -13.43 -16.31
C GLN A 112 -6.32 -13.17 -16.44
N GLU A 113 -5.79 -12.27 -15.61
CA GLU A 113 -4.40 -11.86 -15.68
C GLU A 113 -3.43 -12.93 -15.16
N LEU A 114 -3.82 -13.73 -14.18
CA LEU A 114 -3.04 -14.88 -13.74
C LEU A 114 -2.80 -15.87 -14.89
N SER A 115 -3.80 -16.09 -15.73
CA SER A 115 -3.66 -16.97 -16.91
C SER A 115 -2.80 -16.35 -18.01
N ARG A 116 -2.83 -15.02 -18.16
CA ARG A 116 -2.12 -14.29 -19.23
C ARG A 116 -0.67 -14.00 -18.89
N LEU A 117 -0.41 -13.56 -17.65
CA LEU A 117 0.90 -13.09 -17.19
C LEU A 117 1.70 -14.21 -16.53
N ASP A 118 1.02 -15.22 -16.01
CA ASP A 118 1.60 -16.29 -15.20
C ASP A 118 2.61 -15.76 -14.16
N PRO A 119 2.24 -14.80 -13.30
CA PRO A 119 3.17 -14.20 -12.35
C PRO A 119 3.56 -15.21 -11.28
N GLU A 120 4.79 -15.12 -10.77
CA GLU A 120 5.25 -15.90 -9.62
C GLU A 120 4.96 -15.17 -8.32
N VAL A 121 5.00 -13.83 -8.39
CA VAL A 121 4.70 -12.93 -7.28
C VAL A 121 3.68 -11.89 -7.73
N VAL A 122 2.64 -11.72 -6.93
CA VAL A 122 1.64 -10.66 -7.09
C VAL A 122 1.73 -9.71 -5.89
N VAL A 123 1.87 -8.42 -6.17
CA VAL A 123 1.70 -7.35 -5.18
C VAL A 123 0.36 -6.69 -5.46
N PHE A 124 -0.63 -6.95 -4.62
CA PHE A 124 -1.98 -6.43 -4.77
C PHE A 124 -2.24 -5.31 -3.78
N VAL A 125 -2.44 -4.09 -4.28
CA VAL A 125 -2.62 -2.87 -3.49
C VAL A 125 -4.10 -2.52 -3.48
N MET A 126 -4.79 -2.77 -2.36
CA MET A 126 -6.25 -2.66 -2.36
C MET A 126 -6.82 -2.35 -0.98
N GLY A 127 -7.92 -1.60 -0.98
CA GLY A 127 -8.72 -1.28 0.19
C GLY A 127 -8.87 0.23 0.45
N THR A 128 -8.04 1.07 -0.20
CA THR A 128 -8.05 2.52 0.02
C THR A 128 -9.40 3.15 -0.31
N ASN A 129 -10.10 2.67 -1.35
CA ASN A 129 -11.38 3.21 -1.77
C ASN A 129 -12.60 2.56 -1.10
N ASP A 130 -12.38 1.54 -0.27
CA ASP A 130 -13.45 0.80 0.40
C ASP A 130 -13.82 1.36 1.78
N TRP A 131 -13.16 2.44 2.22
CA TRP A 131 -13.32 3.07 3.54
C TRP A 131 -14.78 3.45 3.90
N GLY A 132 -15.61 3.72 2.91
CA GLY A 132 -17.01 4.08 3.10
C GLY A 132 -17.93 2.90 3.47
N LEU A 133 -17.50 1.66 3.25
CA LEU A 133 -18.32 0.46 3.51
C LEU A 133 -18.75 0.32 4.97
N PRO A 134 -17.84 0.49 5.97
CA PRO A 134 -18.21 0.40 7.37
C PRO A 134 -19.28 1.40 7.80
N GLN A 135 -19.35 2.56 7.13
CA GLN A 135 -20.25 3.66 7.48
C GLN A 135 -21.58 3.60 6.72
N ALA A 136 -21.58 2.99 5.54
CA ALA A 136 -22.75 2.92 4.66
C ALA A 136 -23.64 1.70 4.91
N THR A 137 -23.16 0.69 5.65
CA THR A 137 -23.83 -0.59 5.80
C THR A 137 -24.35 -0.79 7.24
N PRO A 138 -25.61 -1.20 7.43
CA PRO A 138 -26.17 -1.44 8.76
C PRO A 138 -25.52 -2.66 9.42
N LEU A 139 -25.77 -2.79 10.72
CA LEU A 139 -25.42 -3.99 11.47
C LEU A 139 -26.34 -5.15 11.07
N ASP A 140 -25.82 -6.37 11.10
CA ASP A 140 -26.63 -7.59 10.99
C ASP A 140 -27.44 -7.84 12.30
N ALA A 141 -28.29 -8.89 12.33
CA ALA A 141 -29.10 -9.24 13.49
C ALA A 141 -28.28 -9.57 14.75
N ALA A 142 -27.00 -9.87 14.62
CA ALA A 142 -26.07 -10.13 15.72
C ALA A 142 -25.26 -8.88 16.12
N GLY A 143 -25.57 -7.71 15.56
CA GLY A 143 -24.86 -6.45 15.86
C GLY A 143 -23.50 -6.31 15.18
N ARG A 144 -23.19 -7.14 14.19
CA ARG A 144 -21.94 -7.06 13.42
C ARG A 144 -22.14 -6.24 12.15
N PRO A 145 -21.13 -5.54 11.66
CA PRO A 145 -21.22 -4.85 10.37
C PRO A 145 -21.52 -5.83 9.23
N ALA A 146 -22.67 -5.68 8.58
CA ALA A 146 -23.16 -6.62 7.55
C ALA A 146 -22.20 -6.75 6.35
N TRP A 147 -21.40 -5.72 6.08
CA TRP A 147 -20.43 -5.72 4.99
C TRP A 147 -19.22 -6.66 5.23
N ARG A 148 -18.84 -6.92 6.51
CA ARG A 148 -17.59 -7.63 6.82
C ARG A 148 -17.51 -9.01 6.20
N ALA A 149 -18.58 -9.80 6.30
CA ALA A 149 -18.61 -11.16 5.75
C ALA A 149 -18.48 -11.15 4.22
N ALA A 150 -19.27 -10.31 3.54
CA ALA A 150 -19.22 -10.21 2.09
C ALA A 150 -17.87 -9.66 1.58
N TYR A 151 -17.24 -8.73 2.32
CA TYR A 151 -15.93 -8.22 1.98
C TYR A 151 -14.84 -9.28 2.20
N ALA A 152 -14.90 -10.00 3.32
CA ALA A 152 -13.99 -11.10 3.63
C ALA A 152 -14.03 -12.21 2.56
N GLU A 153 -15.21 -12.56 2.04
CA GLU A 153 -15.37 -13.52 0.94
C GLU A 153 -14.63 -13.04 -0.34
N ARG A 154 -14.69 -11.76 -0.65
CA ARG A 154 -14.00 -11.19 -1.82
C ARG A 154 -12.48 -11.15 -1.62
N VAL A 155 -12.03 -10.78 -0.42
CA VAL A 155 -10.61 -10.84 -0.06
C VAL A 155 -10.11 -12.28 -0.19
N ARG A 156 -10.87 -13.25 0.34
CA ARG A 156 -10.56 -14.67 0.25
C ARG A 156 -10.48 -15.14 -1.21
N ALA A 157 -11.47 -14.77 -2.03
CA ALA A 157 -11.51 -15.15 -3.44
C ALA A 157 -10.28 -14.64 -4.23
N VAL A 158 -9.80 -13.44 -3.93
CA VAL A 158 -8.56 -12.89 -4.50
C VAL A 158 -7.35 -13.65 -3.99
N ALA A 159 -7.23 -13.82 -2.67
CA ALA A 159 -6.07 -14.45 -2.06
C ALA A 159 -5.91 -15.91 -2.52
N ASP A 160 -6.99 -16.68 -2.51
CA ASP A 160 -7.00 -18.08 -2.94
C ASP A 160 -6.68 -18.19 -4.45
N ALA A 161 -7.25 -17.32 -5.29
CA ALA A 161 -6.98 -17.33 -6.73
C ALA A 161 -5.50 -17.04 -7.02
N VAL A 162 -4.89 -16.08 -6.32
CA VAL A 162 -3.47 -15.76 -6.52
C VAL A 162 -2.57 -16.89 -6.02
N THR A 163 -2.81 -17.39 -4.81
CA THR A 163 -1.93 -18.40 -4.18
C THR A 163 -2.11 -19.80 -4.74
N ALA A 164 -3.23 -20.07 -5.43
CA ALA A 164 -3.41 -21.31 -6.17
C ALA A 164 -2.25 -21.52 -7.17
N GLY A 165 -1.65 -22.69 -7.17
CA GLY A 165 -0.49 -23.00 -8.03
C GLY A 165 0.86 -22.50 -7.51
N GLY A 166 0.95 -22.16 -6.21
CA GLY A 166 2.21 -21.88 -5.54
C GLY A 166 2.75 -20.45 -5.73
N ARG A 167 1.90 -19.50 -6.09
CA ARG A 167 2.27 -18.08 -6.22
C ARG A 167 2.33 -17.40 -4.86
N THR A 168 3.16 -16.37 -4.75
CA THR A 168 3.17 -15.51 -3.56
C THR A 168 2.28 -14.28 -3.77
N LEU A 169 1.43 -13.99 -2.79
CA LEU A 169 0.68 -12.75 -2.70
C LEU A 169 1.24 -11.83 -1.61
N TYR A 170 1.65 -10.63 -1.97
CA TYR A 170 1.79 -9.51 -1.03
C TYR A 170 0.56 -8.61 -1.16
N TRP A 171 -0.30 -8.61 -0.15
CA TRP A 171 -1.42 -7.69 -0.10
C TRP A 171 -1.03 -6.43 0.66
N VAL A 172 -0.91 -5.32 -0.05
CA VAL A 172 -0.62 -4.01 0.54
C VAL A 172 -1.94 -3.36 0.92
N GLY A 173 -2.13 -3.15 2.22
CA GLY A 173 -3.33 -2.50 2.77
C GLY A 173 -3.36 -0.99 2.54
N PRO A 174 -4.49 -0.33 2.88
CA PRO A 174 -4.60 1.12 2.81
C PRO A 174 -3.53 1.81 3.65
N PRO A 175 -2.91 2.87 3.15
CA PRO A 175 -2.03 3.70 3.98
C PRO A 175 -2.86 4.53 4.97
N VAL A 176 -2.21 5.08 6.00
CA VAL A 176 -2.86 6.07 6.88
C VAL A 176 -3.45 7.22 6.07
N LEU A 177 -4.68 7.61 6.34
CA LEU A 177 -5.40 8.64 5.58
C LEU A 177 -5.56 9.93 6.40
N ARG A 178 -5.52 11.09 5.72
CA ARG A 178 -5.61 12.38 6.42
C ARG A 178 -7.02 12.69 6.93
N ASP A 179 -8.04 12.34 6.15
CA ASP A 179 -9.43 12.54 6.56
C ASP A 179 -9.81 11.52 7.65
N PRO A 180 -10.32 11.96 8.82
CA PRO A 180 -10.61 11.05 9.93
C PRO A 180 -11.69 10.00 9.63
N ARG A 181 -12.63 10.28 8.70
CA ARG A 181 -13.67 9.31 8.32
C ARG A 181 -13.07 8.23 7.41
N GLN A 182 -12.26 8.66 6.44
CA GLN A 182 -11.53 7.75 5.57
C GLN A 182 -10.57 6.89 6.38
N GLU A 183 -9.86 7.48 7.33
CA GLU A 183 -8.93 6.78 8.22
C GLU A 183 -9.64 5.72 9.08
N THR A 184 -10.77 6.08 9.71
CA THR A 184 -11.55 5.14 10.51
C THR A 184 -12.03 3.95 9.67
N GLY A 185 -12.65 4.22 8.53
CA GLY A 185 -13.13 3.16 7.64
C GLY A 185 -12.00 2.34 7.00
N GLY A 186 -10.89 2.99 6.65
CA GLY A 186 -9.69 2.34 6.12
C GLY A 186 -9.07 1.34 7.11
N LYS A 187 -9.01 1.69 8.39
CA LYS A 187 -8.56 0.78 9.45
C LYS A 187 -9.45 -0.46 9.58
N GLU A 188 -10.78 -0.29 9.52
CA GLU A 188 -11.70 -1.43 9.58
C GLU A 188 -11.57 -2.33 8.34
N VAL A 189 -11.42 -1.75 7.17
CA VAL A 189 -11.16 -2.48 5.92
C VAL A 189 -9.83 -3.24 6.01
N ALA A 190 -8.76 -2.58 6.45
CA ALA A 190 -7.45 -3.20 6.64
C ALA A 190 -7.49 -4.37 7.63
N ALA A 191 -8.28 -4.25 8.70
CA ALA A 191 -8.44 -5.33 9.68
C ALA A 191 -9.05 -6.60 9.04
N VAL A 192 -10.09 -6.46 8.21
CA VAL A 192 -10.67 -7.61 7.50
C VAL A 192 -9.67 -8.23 6.53
N ILE A 193 -8.95 -7.41 5.77
CA ILE A 193 -7.93 -7.91 4.84
C ILE A 193 -6.85 -8.68 5.60
N ARG A 194 -6.33 -8.11 6.68
CA ARG A 194 -5.28 -8.74 7.51
C ARG A 194 -5.74 -10.07 8.08
N GLU A 195 -6.95 -10.14 8.66
CA GLU A 195 -7.54 -11.36 9.20
C GLU A 195 -7.62 -12.47 8.13
N VAL A 196 -8.15 -12.15 6.95
CA VAL A 196 -8.32 -13.14 5.88
C VAL A 196 -6.99 -13.59 5.32
N VAL A 197 -6.08 -12.65 5.04
CA VAL A 197 -4.76 -12.93 4.44
C VAL A 197 -3.90 -13.78 5.38
N ALA A 198 -4.00 -13.60 6.69
CA ALA A 198 -3.26 -14.38 7.67
C ALA A 198 -3.57 -15.89 7.61
N ASP A 199 -4.77 -16.25 7.16
CA ASP A 199 -5.23 -17.65 7.05
C ASP A 199 -4.97 -18.27 5.67
N VAL A 200 -4.32 -17.55 4.74
CA VAL A 200 -4.07 -18.04 3.38
C VAL A 200 -2.58 -18.35 3.21
N PRO A 201 -2.19 -19.63 3.08
CA PRO A 201 -0.81 -19.99 2.81
C PRO A 201 -0.29 -19.32 1.53
N GLY A 202 0.89 -18.72 1.60
CA GLY A 202 1.47 -17.98 0.47
C GLY A 202 1.02 -16.54 0.33
N ALA A 203 0.10 -16.07 1.17
CA ALA A 203 -0.29 -14.67 1.24
C ALA A 203 0.38 -13.97 2.43
N VAL A 204 0.77 -12.71 2.23
CA VAL A 204 1.41 -11.86 3.24
C VAL A 204 0.73 -10.50 3.23
N PHE A 205 0.20 -10.07 4.37
CA PHE A 205 -0.29 -8.70 4.53
C PHE A 205 0.88 -7.75 4.76
N VAL A 206 0.94 -6.68 3.99
CA VAL A 206 1.90 -5.59 4.16
C VAL A 206 1.13 -4.36 4.65
N ASP A 207 1.44 -3.96 5.87
CA ASP A 207 0.81 -2.81 6.49
C ASP A 207 1.42 -1.51 5.98
N ALA A 208 0.77 -0.88 5.00
CA ALA A 208 1.20 0.42 4.50
C ALA A 208 0.84 1.55 5.47
N HIS A 209 -0.13 1.32 6.38
CA HIS A 209 -0.45 2.26 7.45
C HIS A 209 0.76 2.46 8.37
N ASP A 210 1.28 1.37 8.95
CA ASP A 210 2.43 1.40 9.85
C ASP A 210 3.74 1.91 9.18
N LEU A 211 3.83 1.78 7.86
CA LEU A 211 4.99 2.27 7.11
C LEU A 211 4.97 3.79 6.87
N LEU A 212 3.78 4.40 6.90
CA LEU A 212 3.56 5.78 6.45
C LEU A 212 2.90 6.66 7.52
N ASP A 213 2.79 6.18 8.76
CA ASP A 213 2.26 6.92 9.89
C ASP A 213 3.37 7.58 10.75
N THR A 214 2.94 8.27 11.78
CA THR A 214 3.79 8.68 12.90
C THR A 214 3.91 7.53 13.93
N ASP A 215 4.85 7.63 14.86
CA ASP A 215 5.04 6.62 15.91
C ASP A 215 3.79 6.37 16.78
N ASP A 216 2.85 7.32 16.78
CA ASP A 216 1.55 7.21 17.46
C ASP A 216 0.37 6.89 16.51
N GLY A 217 0.65 6.40 15.30
CA GLY A 217 -0.35 5.90 14.36
C GLY A 217 -1.17 6.97 13.65
N ARG A 218 -0.65 8.21 13.54
CA ARG A 218 -1.34 9.33 12.90
C ARG A 218 -0.80 9.64 11.53
N TYR A 219 -1.63 10.28 10.71
CA TYR A 219 -1.24 10.79 9.41
C TYR A 219 -0.09 11.80 9.52
N THR A 220 0.91 11.61 8.68
CA THR A 220 1.97 12.59 8.41
C THR A 220 2.20 12.75 6.91
N PRO A 221 2.44 13.97 6.40
CA PRO A 221 2.83 14.16 5.02
C PRO A 221 4.29 13.81 4.77
N THR A 222 5.11 13.64 5.83
CA THR A 222 6.55 13.47 5.75
C THR A 222 7.04 12.33 6.63
N VAL A 223 8.08 11.63 6.18
CA VAL A 223 8.84 10.66 7.00
C VAL A 223 10.30 11.10 7.07
N VAL A 224 11.01 10.67 8.10
CA VAL A 224 12.46 10.93 8.22
C VAL A 224 13.24 9.65 7.92
N VAL A 225 14.09 9.69 6.91
CA VAL A 225 14.94 8.56 6.49
C VAL A 225 16.40 9.02 6.52
N ALA A 226 17.22 8.34 7.32
CA ALA A 226 18.63 8.68 7.49
C ALA A 226 18.88 10.18 7.78
N GLY A 227 18.05 10.77 8.63
CA GLY A 227 18.12 12.19 9.01
C GLY A 227 17.58 13.19 7.97
N ARG A 228 17.05 12.72 6.84
CA ARG A 228 16.44 13.56 5.82
C ARG A 228 14.92 13.46 5.88
N SER A 229 14.23 14.60 5.88
CA SER A 229 12.78 14.64 5.74
C SER A 229 12.38 14.44 4.27
N LEU A 230 11.53 13.47 4.02
CA LEU A 230 10.95 13.18 2.71
C LEU A 230 9.47 13.49 2.74
N THR A 231 8.97 14.23 1.76
CA THR A 231 7.51 14.42 1.58
C THR A 231 6.97 13.21 0.86
N VAL A 232 6.23 12.35 1.58
CA VAL A 232 5.76 11.06 1.07
C VAL A 232 4.30 11.08 0.63
N ARG A 233 3.53 12.12 0.99
CA ARG A 233 2.10 12.22 0.68
C ARG A 233 1.80 13.46 -0.15
N THR A 234 0.88 13.31 -1.10
CA THR A 234 0.36 14.43 -1.88
C THR A 234 -0.60 15.30 -1.07
N ALA A 235 -0.95 16.47 -1.59
CA ALA A 235 -1.80 17.44 -0.90
C ALA A 235 -3.25 16.94 -0.63
N ASP A 236 -3.69 15.88 -1.30
CA ASP A 236 -5.01 15.27 -1.05
C ASP A 236 -5.05 14.44 0.24
N GLY A 237 -3.89 14.04 0.77
CA GLY A 237 -3.79 13.23 1.99
C GLY A 237 -4.09 11.74 1.78
N VAL A 238 -4.12 11.28 0.52
CA VAL A 238 -4.38 9.88 0.12
C VAL A 238 -3.22 9.32 -0.68
N HIS A 239 -2.83 9.98 -1.77
CA HIS A 239 -1.83 9.48 -2.70
C HIS A 239 -0.39 9.73 -2.23
N LEU A 240 0.54 9.02 -2.84
CA LEU A 240 1.97 9.13 -2.58
C LEU A 240 2.63 10.08 -3.59
N THR A 241 3.63 10.82 -3.12
CA THR A 241 4.56 11.53 -3.99
C THR A 241 5.54 10.54 -4.64
N PRO A 242 6.38 10.96 -5.60
CA PRO A 242 7.47 10.11 -6.11
C PRO A 242 8.41 9.61 -5.00
N GLU A 243 8.72 10.45 -4.00
CA GLU A 243 9.52 10.06 -2.83
C GLU A 243 8.79 9.04 -1.97
N GLY A 244 7.48 9.22 -1.76
CA GLY A 244 6.63 8.25 -1.04
C GLY A 244 6.51 6.92 -1.77
N ALA A 245 6.39 6.95 -3.09
CA ALA A 245 6.42 5.75 -3.94
C ALA A 245 7.75 5.01 -3.82
N GLY A 246 8.88 5.75 -3.83
CA GLY A 246 10.21 5.19 -3.60
C GLY A 246 10.34 4.56 -2.21
N PHE A 247 9.89 5.26 -1.17
CA PHE A 247 9.95 4.79 0.22
C PHE A 247 9.18 3.48 0.43
N LEU A 248 7.92 3.43 -0.01
CA LEU A 248 7.10 2.21 0.09
C LEU A 248 7.65 1.09 -0.82
N GLY A 249 8.14 1.46 -2.01
CA GLY A 249 8.79 0.56 -2.93
C GLY A 249 10.05 -0.10 -2.35
N ASP A 250 10.87 0.66 -1.63
CA ASP A 250 12.07 0.15 -0.93
C ASP A 250 11.70 -0.85 0.16
N ALA A 251 10.64 -0.57 0.94
CA ALA A 251 10.15 -1.47 1.97
C ALA A 251 9.61 -2.80 1.40
N LEU A 252 8.90 -2.73 0.28
CA LEU A 252 8.39 -3.91 -0.43
C LEU A 252 9.53 -4.69 -1.10
N PHE A 253 10.47 -3.99 -1.74
CA PHE A 253 11.63 -4.62 -2.34
C PHE A 253 12.48 -5.36 -1.32
N ALA A 254 12.69 -4.80 -0.13
CA ALA A 254 13.43 -5.47 0.93
C ALA A 254 12.77 -6.80 1.34
N ARG A 255 11.42 -6.87 1.38
CA ARG A 255 10.69 -8.10 1.67
C ARG A 255 10.85 -9.13 0.55
N LEU A 256 10.71 -8.68 -0.69
CA LEU A 256 10.87 -9.53 -1.87
C LEU A 256 12.30 -10.05 -2.00
N ASP A 257 13.29 -9.20 -1.73
CA ASP A 257 14.70 -9.58 -1.71
C ASP A 257 15.02 -10.59 -0.61
N ALA A 258 14.48 -10.39 0.59
CA ALA A 258 14.63 -11.35 1.70
C ALA A 258 14.05 -12.73 1.38
N GLN A 259 13.00 -12.79 0.55
CA GLN A 259 12.38 -14.04 0.10
C GLN A 259 13.17 -14.68 -1.05
N CYS A 260 13.59 -13.90 -2.05
CA CYS A 260 14.10 -14.37 -3.32
C CYS A 260 15.62 -14.19 -3.52
N GLY A 261 16.29 -13.45 -2.64
CA GLY A 261 17.73 -13.16 -2.76
C GLY A 261 18.07 -12.36 -4.02
N LEU A 262 17.24 -11.38 -4.37
CA LEU A 262 17.36 -10.67 -5.66
C LEU A 262 18.65 -9.89 -5.80
N ARG A 263 19.11 -9.21 -4.72
CA ARG A 263 20.38 -8.47 -4.74
C ARG A 263 21.59 -9.36 -4.97
N ALA A 264 21.57 -10.57 -4.36
CA ALA A 264 22.64 -11.53 -4.53
C ALA A 264 22.68 -12.16 -5.96
N ARG A 265 21.55 -12.05 -6.67
CA ARG A 265 21.37 -12.58 -8.04
C ARG A 265 21.44 -11.47 -9.08
N ALA A 266 21.55 -10.19 -8.66
CA ALA A 266 21.62 -9.06 -9.56
C ALA A 266 22.78 -9.17 -10.53
N VAL A 267 22.52 -8.88 -11.81
CA VAL A 267 23.55 -8.91 -12.86
C VAL A 267 24.22 -7.54 -12.89
N SER A 268 25.54 -7.53 -12.67
CA SER A 268 26.33 -6.29 -12.75
C SER A 268 26.29 -5.78 -14.19
N GLY A 269 25.76 -4.58 -14.42
CA GLY A 269 25.87 -3.85 -15.70
C GLY A 269 24.63 -3.81 -16.59
N VAL A 270 23.42 -3.78 -16.00
CA VAL A 270 22.20 -3.37 -16.72
C VAL A 270 21.88 -1.92 -16.47
#